data_de1f4a05953f55717f4f80f08d6f8427
#
_entry.id   de1f4a05953f55717f4f80f08d6f8427
#
_cell.length_a   1.000
_cell.length_b   1.000
_cell.length_c   1.000
_cell.angle_alpha   90.00
_cell.angle_beta   90.00
_cell.angle_gamma   90.00
#
_symmetry.space_group_name_H-M   'P 1'
#
loop_
_entity.id
_entity.type
_entity.pdbx_description
1 polymer ?
#
loop_
_entity_poly.entity_id
_entity_poly.type
_entity_poly.pdbx_seq_one_letter_code
_entity_poly.pdbx_strand_id
1 'polypeptide(L)'
;ELYPGNAIMLVDTYDTLRSGIPNAIRAFDEVLRPKGITKCGIRLDSGDIAYLSRKAREMLDEAGWETATITVSNSLDEYIIRDMWMQDAKIDSFGVGERLITARSEPVFGCVYKLVAVEDKDGNVVPKIKISENVGKITTPHFKKLYRFYGRDTGKAIADYLCVYDETVDDSDKMTIFDPEATWKRKEVYHFEARELLVPIFKNGELVYKQPSLEEIRAYCAAQVDTLWDEVKRFDNPHRYYVDLSQKLYDIKQELLTKNGSH
;
A
#
# COMPACT_ATOMS: atom_id res chain seq x y z
N GLU A 1 -17.86 -17.47 32.00
CA GLU A 1 -18.05 -16.96 33.38
C GLU A 1 -16.86 -16.12 33.86
N LEU A 2 -15.62 -16.50 33.53
CA LEU A 2 -14.40 -15.81 33.99
C LEU A 2 -14.23 -14.41 33.37
N TYR A 3 -14.55 -14.29 32.09
CA TYR A 3 -14.40 -13.02 31.32
C TYR A 3 -15.67 -12.66 30.58
N PRO A 4 -16.78 -12.40 31.26
CA PRO A 4 -18.07 -12.24 30.61
C PRO A 4 -18.14 -10.99 29.73
N GLY A 5 -17.36 -9.94 30.02
CA GLY A 5 -17.28 -8.72 29.20
C GLY A 5 -16.49 -8.85 27.89
N ASN A 6 -15.88 -10.02 27.63
CA ASN A 6 -15.09 -10.30 26.40
C ASN A 6 -15.39 -11.73 25.90
N ALA A 7 -16.65 -12.10 25.84
CA ALA A 7 -17.09 -13.43 25.44
C ALA A 7 -17.19 -13.54 23.93
N ILE A 8 -16.17 -14.12 23.28
CA ILE A 8 -16.16 -14.50 21.86
C ILE A 8 -16.01 -16.02 21.79
N MET A 9 -17.01 -16.71 21.23
CA MET A 9 -17.08 -18.17 21.19
C MET A 9 -16.68 -18.71 19.82
N LEU A 10 -15.67 -19.61 19.77
CA LEU A 10 -15.35 -20.35 18.55
C LEU A 10 -16.43 -21.41 18.34
N VAL A 11 -17.10 -21.40 17.19
CA VAL A 11 -18.35 -22.17 16.99
C VAL A 11 -18.26 -23.25 15.93
N ASP A 12 -17.11 -23.41 15.28
CA ASP A 12 -16.95 -24.30 14.12
C ASP A 12 -16.11 -25.55 14.39
N THR A 13 -16.05 -25.99 15.67
CA THR A 13 -15.27 -27.18 16.04
C THR A 13 -15.90 -28.50 15.52
N TYR A 14 -17.22 -28.62 15.56
CA TYR A 14 -17.96 -29.82 15.12
C TYR A 14 -18.95 -29.51 14.01
N ASP A 15 -20.04 -28.82 14.34
CA ASP A 15 -21.08 -28.39 13.41
C ASP A 15 -21.50 -26.97 13.79
N THR A 16 -21.15 -26.03 12.94
CA THR A 16 -21.35 -24.61 13.19
C THR A 16 -22.84 -24.28 13.42
N LEU A 17 -23.72 -24.75 12.54
CA LEU A 17 -25.12 -24.35 12.53
C LEU A 17 -25.99 -25.17 13.50
N ARG A 18 -25.68 -26.49 13.64
CA ARG A 18 -26.49 -27.38 14.48
C ARG A 18 -26.05 -27.45 15.93
N SER A 19 -24.77 -27.11 16.19
CA SER A 19 -24.17 -27.23 17.51
C SER A 19 -23.51 -25.93 17.99
N GLY A 20 -22.56 -25.39 17.24
CA GLY A 20 -21.72 -24.29 17.70
C GLY A 20 -22.50 -23.02 18.03
N ILE A 21 -23.25 -22.48 17.07
CA ILE A 21 -24.03 -21.25 17.26
C ILE A 21 -25.17 -21.46 18.29
N PRO A 22 -25.96 -22.53 18.26
CA PRO A 22 -26.96 -22.78 19.30
C PRO A 22 -26.39 -22.84 20.72
N ASN A 23 -25.20 -23.46 20.89
CA ASN A 23 -24.55 -23.52 22.20
C ASN A 23 -23.98 -22.15 22.61
N ALA A 24 -23.48 -21.35 21.68
CA ALA A 24 -23.07 -19.97 21.97
C ALA A 24 -24.24 -19.11 22.43
N ILE A 25 -25.37 -19.16 21.72
CA ILE A 25 -26.62 -18.47 22.09
C ILE A 25 -27.06 -18.89 23.48
N ARG A 26 -27.12 -20.20 23.75
CA ARG A 26 -27.45 -20.70 25.07
C ARG A 26 -26.53 -20.15 26.16
N ALA A 27 -25.22 -20.12 25.92
CA ALA A 27 -24.27 -19.58 26.87
C ALA A 27 -24.47 -18.07 27.09
N PHE A 28 -24.85 -17.32 26.04
CA PHE A 28 -25.16 -15.90 26.13
C PHE A 28 -26.45 -15.70 26.98
N ASP A 29 -27.48 -16.50 26.76
CA ASP A 29 -28.72 -16.41 27.49
C ASP A 29 -28.57 -16.79 28.95
N GLU A 30 -27.86 -17.89 29.26
CA GLU A 30 -27.73 -18.40 30.62
C GLU A 30 -26.71 -17.60 31.46
N VAL A 31 -25.65 -17.01 30.83
CA VAL A 31 -24.54 -16.39 31.56
C VAL A 31 -24.48 -14.87 31.40
N LEU A 32 -24.68 -14.34 30.20
CA LEU A 32 -24.51 -12.93 29.92
C LEU A 32 -25.77 -12.10 30.16
N ARG A 33 -26.91 -12.61 29.68
CA ARG A 33 -28.23 -11.93 29.83
C ARG A 33 -28.57 -11.63 31.27
N PRO A 34 -28.42 -12.58 32.24
CA PRO A 34 -28.70 -12.29 33.66
C PRO A 34 -27.79 -11.23 34.28
N LYS A 35 -26.60 -11.02 33.68
CA LYS A 35 -25.64 -10.01 34.13
C LYS A 35 -25.80 -8.66 33.41
N GLY A 36 -26.78 -8.52 32.53
CA GLY A 36 -27.01 -7.32 31.74
C GLY A 36 -25.89 -7.06 30.71
N ILE A 37 -25.12 -8.08 30.31
CA ILE A 37 -23.99 -7.97 29.36
C ILE A 37 -24.54 -8.26 27.97
N THR A 38 -24.39 -7.28 27.07
CA THR A 38 -24.79 -7.37 25.64
C THR A 38 -23.60 -7.51 24.70
N LYS A 39 -22.37 -7.17 25.17
CA LYS A 39 -21.16 -7.26 24.37
C LYS A 39 -20.65 -8.70 24.35
N CYS A 40 -20.92 -9.41 23.27
CA CYS A 40 -20.46 -10.77 23.03
C CYS A 40 -20.25 -11.00 21.53
N GLY A 41 -19.79 -12.18 21.15
CA GLY A 41 -19.62 -12.52 19.75
C GLY A 41 -19.27 -13.99 19.52
N ILE A 42 -19.20 -14.34 18.26
CA ILE A 42 -18.75 -15.65 17.79
C ILE A 42 -17.52 -15.48 16.87
N ARG A 43 -16.76 -16.56 16.74
CA ARG A 43 -15.65 -16.64 15.78
C ARG A 43 -15.86 -17.84 14.86
N LEU A 44 -15.68 -17.58 13.56
CA LEU A 44 -15.67 -18.56 12.48
C LEU A 44 -14.26 -18.66 11.93
N ASP A 45 -13.72 -19.86 11.82
CA ASP A 45 -12.34 -20.13 11.41
C ASP A 45 -12.26 -21.19 10.29
N SER A 46 -13.37 -21.79 9.87
CA SER A 46 -13.43 -22.86 8.86
C SER A 46 -14.74 -22.89 8.09
N GLY A 47 -14.73 -23.64 6.98
CA GLY A 47 -15.89 -23.82 6.11
C GLY A 47 -16.12 -22.66 5.12
N ASP A 48 -17.33 -22.60 4.54
CA ASP A 48 -17.74 -21.48 3.70
C ASP A 48 -18.13 -20.29 4.61
N ILE A 49 -17.15 -19.44 4.86
CA ILE A 49 -17.27 -18.33 5.81
C ILE A 49 -18.37 -17.35 5.39
N ALA A 50 -18.50 -17.04 4.08
CA ALA A 50 -19.51 -16.11 3.62
C ALA A 50 -20.93 -16.64 3.88
N TYR A 51 -21.17 -17.89 3.56
CA TYR A 51 -22.44 -18.56 3.85
C TYR A 51 -22.69 -18.67 5.36
N LEU A 52 -21.70 -19.17 6.11
CA LEU A 52 -21.84 -19.39 7.55
C LEU A 52 -22.06 -18.07 8.31
N SER A 53 -21.40 -16.97 7.92
CA SER A 53 -21.59 -15.68 8.58
C SER A 53 -23.02 -15.12 8.39
N ARG A 54 -23.60 -15.29 7.20
CA ARG A 54 -25.01 -14.90 6.96
C ARG A 54 -25.95 -15.70 7.82
N LYS A 55 -25.78 -17.05 7.86
CA LYS A 55 -26.60 -17.92 8.69
C LYS A 55 -26.41 -17.66 10.19
N ALA A 56 -25.19 -17.40 10.60
CA ALA A 56 -24.89 -17.02 11.97
C ALA A 56 -25.60 -15.72 12.37
N ARG A 57 -25.61 -14.72 11.50
CA ARG A 57 -26.28 -13.44 11.75
C ARG A 57 -27.80 -13.63 11.88
N GLU A 58 -28.41 -14.41 10.98
CA GLU A 58 -29.82 -14.75 11.08
C GLU A 58 -30.17 -15.41 12.45
N MET A 59 -29.39 -16.41 12.84
CA MET A 59 -29.63 -17.14 14.10
C MET A 59 -29.42 -16.27 15.35
N LEU A 60 -28.42 -15.40 15.34
CA LEU A 60 -28.15 -14.48 16.44
C LEU A 60 -29.23 -13.42 16.56
N ASP A 61 -29.75 -12.87 15.45
CA ASP A 61 -30.82 -11.89 15.43
C ASP A 61 -32.12 -12.50 15.91
N GLU A 62 -32.48 -13.71 15.43
CA GLU A 62 -33.66 -14.43 15.89
C GLU A 62 -33.64 -14.73 17.40
N ALA A 63 -32.45 -14.88 17.98
CA ALA A 63 -32.27 -15.08 19.42
C ALA A 63 -32.23 -13.78 20.25
N GLY A 64 -32.34 -12.60 19.60
CA GLY A 64 -32.27 -11.29 20.26
C GLY A 64 -30.83 -10.87 20.64
N TRP A 65 -29.85 -11.30 19.83
CA TRP A 65 -28.45 -10.94 19.97
C TRP A 65 -27.92 -10.16 18.74
N GLU A 66 -28.68 -9.16 18.29
CA GLU A 66 -28.36 -8.35 17.10
C GLU A 66 -27.03 -7.61 17.23
N THR A 67 -26.60 -7.32 18.48
CA THR A 67 -25.32 -6.65 18.78
C THR A 67 -24.14 -7.60 18.91
N ALA A 68 -24.36 -8.92 18.86
CA ALA A 68 -23.29 -9.90 18.92
C ALA A 68 -22.42 -9.81 17.65
N THR A 69 -21.11 -9.75 17.84
CA THR A 69 -20.15 -9.62 16.73
C THR A 69 -19.78 -10.97 16.11
N ILE A 70 -19.55 -10.96 14.80
CA ILE A 70 -19.03 -12.11 14.06
C ILE A 70 -17.59 -11.80 13.65
N THR A 71 -16.64 -12.51 14.27
CA THR A 71 -15.20 -12.42 13.96
C THR A 71 -14.81 -13.60 13.07
N VAL A 72 -14.02 -13.33 12.05
CA VAL A 72 -13.55 -14.34 11.10
C VAL A 72 -12.03 -14.40 11.07
N SER A 73 -11.50 -15.59 10.94
CA SER A 73 -10.07 -15.84 10.81
C SER A 73 -9.82 -17.03 9.87
N ASN A 74 -8.59 -17.46 9.75
CA ASN A 74 -8.08 -18.52 8.88
C ASN A 74 -7.65 -18.03 7.49
N SER A 75 -6.34 -17.99 7.30
CA SER A 75 -5.65 -17.75 6.02
C SER A 75 -6.19 -16.55 5.21
N LEU A 76 -6.63 -15.53 5.92
CA LEU A 76 -7.21 -14.33 5.31
C LEU A 76 -6.13 -13.47 4.67
N ASP A 77 -6.46 -12.96 3.50
CA ASP A 77 -5.75 -11.90 2.79
C ASP A 77 -6.75 -10.92 2.18
N GLU A 78 -6.22 -9.92 1.54
CA GLU A 78 -6.99 -8.86 0.90
C GLU A 78 -7.97 -9.38 -0.16
N TYR A 79 -7.62 -10.41 -0.91
CA TYR A 79 -8.47 -10.99 -1.96
C TYR A 79 -9.64 -11.76 -1.35
N ILE A 80 -9.37 -12.59 -0.36
CA ILE A 80 -10.40 -13.36 0.34
C ILE A 80 -11.36 -12.43 1.06
N ILE A 81 -10.88 -11.38 1.72
CA ILE A 81 -11.73 -10.39 2.39
C ILE A 81 -12.63 -9.69 1.37
N ARG A 82 -12.09 -9.26 0.24
CA ARG A 82 -12.89 -8.66 -0.84
C ARG A 82 -13.97 -9.63 -1.33
N ASP A 83 -13.61 -10.89 -1.58
CA ASP A 83 -14.55 -11.89 -2.07
C ASP A 83 -15.67 -12.18 -1.06
N MET A 84 -15.37 -12.17 0.23
CA MET A 84 -16.39 -12.27 1.29
C MET A 84 -17.36 -11.09 1.26
N TRP A 85 -16.87 -9.86 1.08
CA TRP A 85 -17.72 -8.67 0.95
C TRP A 85 -18.60 -8.73 -0.31
N MET A 86 -18.05 -9.17 -1.43
CA MET A 86 -18.82 -9.33 -2.68
C MET A 86 -19.94 -10.39 -2.53
N GLN A 87 -19.79 -11.34 -1.62
CA GLN A 87 -20.79 -12.35 -1.30
C GLN A 87 -21.74 -11.92 -0.16
N ASP A 88 -21.72 -10.65 0.24
CA ASP A 88 -22.55 -10.11 1.31
C ASP A 88 -22.36 -10.82 2.66
N ALA A 89 -21.13 -11.24 2.96
CA ALA A 89 -20.79 -11.84 4.25
C ALA A 89 -21.06 -10.86 5.41
N LYS A 90 -21.63 -11.36 6.50
CA LYS A 90 -21.96 -10.57 7.70
C LYS A 90 -20.84 -10.70 8.72
N ILE A 91 -19.83 -9.86 8.60
CA ILE A 91 -18.60 -9.93 9.37
C ILE A 91 -18.28 -8.56 9.97
N ASP A 92 -18.03 -8.53 11.28
CA ASP A 92 -17.71 -7.31 12.03
C ASP A 92 -16.19 -7.11 12.18
N SER A 93 -15.42 -8.20 12.20
CA SER A 93 -13.96 -8.12 12.35
C SER A 93 -13.23 -9.31 11.73
N PHE A 94 -11.99 -9.06 11.33
CA PHE A 94 -11.12 -10.05 10.70
C PHE A 94 -9.87 -10.26 11.54
N GLY A 95 -9.55 -11.52 11.84
CA GLY A 95 -8.28 -11.94 12.41
C GLY A 95 -7.29 -12.30 11.30
N VAL A 96 -6.58 -11.31 10.75
CA VAL A 96 -5.58 -11.51 9.69
C VAL A 96 -4.23 -11.76 10.33
N GLY A 97 -3.63 -12.93 10.07
CA GLY A 97 -2.41 -13.37 10.73
C GLY A 97 -1.27 -13.66 9.74
N GLU A 98 -1.05 -14.95 9.44
CA GLU A 98 0.09 -15.44 8.69
C GLU A 98 0.35 -14.70 7.38
N ARG A 99 -0.67 -14.51 6.55
CA ARG A 99 -0.50 -13.87 5.23
C ARG A 99 -0.12 -12.40 5.32
N LEU A 100 -0.55 -11.72 6.36
CA LEU A 100 -0.17 -10.32 6.61
C LEU A 100 1.26 -10.24 7.14
N ILE A 101 1.61 -11.04 8.18
CA ILE A 101 2.91 -10.92 8.84
C ILE A 101 4.06 -11.44 7.97
N THR A 102 3.79 -12.38 7.08
CA THR A 102 4.76 -12.86 6.09
C THR A 102 4.79 -12.03 4.81
N ALA A 103 3.89 -11.03 4.67
CA ALA A 103 3.69 -10.28 3.43
C ALA A 103 3.62 -11.24 2.22
N ARG A 104 2.76 -12.25 2.28
CA ARG A 104 2.77 -13.43 1.40
C ARG A 104 2.82 -13.11 -0.09
N SER A 105 2.18 -12.06 -0.54
CA SER A 105 2.18 -11.64 -1.95
C SER A 105 3.55 -11.12 -2.38
N GLU A 106 4.25 -10.40 -1.47
CA GLU A 106 5.55 -9.79 -1.72
C GLU A 106 6.44 -9.88 -0.46
N PRO A 107 6.96 -11.07 -0.12
CA PRO A 107 7.61 -11.33 1.18
C PRO A 107 8.98 -10.67 1.32
N VAL A 108 9.54 -10.12 0.25
CA VAL A 108 10.89 -9.53 0.23
C VAL A 108 10.87 -8.18 -0.47
N PHE A 109 11.38 -7.15 0.21
CA PHE A 109 11.76 -5.91 -0.46
C PHE A 109 13.07 -6.12 -1.19
N GLY A 110 13.01 -6.28 -2.53
CA GLY A 110 14.17 -6.46 -3.38
C GLY A 110 15.00 -5.19 -3.49
N CYS A 111 15.92 -4.96 -2.56
CA CYS A 111 16.82 -3.83 -2.57
C CYS A 111 18.11 -4.15 -3.30
N VAL A 112 18.58 -3.22 -4.16
CA VAL A 112 19.88 -3.29 -4.84
C VAL A 112 20.56 -1.93 -4.78
N TYR A 113 21.89 -1.95 -4.70
CA TYR A 113 22.73 -0.77 -4.81
C TYR A 113 23.39 -0.72 -6.19
N LYS A 114 23.30 0.43 -6.86
CA LYS A 114 23.90 0.65 -8.18
C LYS A 114 24.65 1.97 -8.20
N LEU A 115 25.89 1.94 -8.70
CA LEU A 115 26.66 3.14 -8.98
C LEU A 115 26.03 3.86 -10.18
N VAL A 116 25.69 5.14 -10.01
CA VAL A 116 25.05 5.96 -11.05
C VAL A 116 25.84 7.22 -11.42
N ALA A 117 26.82 7.60 -10.59
CA ALA A 117 27.73 8.71 -10.86
C ALA A 117 28.99 8.58 -10.00
N VAL A 118 30.07 9.22 -10.43
CA VAL A 118 31.28 9.46 -9.64
C VAL A 118 31.66 10.92 -9.79
N GLU A 119 32.38 11.46 -8.81
CA GLU A 119 32.99 12.77 -8.90
C GLU A 119 34.41 12.60 -9.47
N ASP A 120 34.78 13.43 -10.44
CA ASP A 120 36.13 13.46 -10.98
C ASP A 120 37.08 14.32 -10.13
N LYS A 121 38.33 14.45 -10.55
CA LYS A 121 39.38 15.22 -9.82
C LYS A 121 39.07 16.71 -9.75
N ASP A 122 38.27 17.20 -10.68
CA ASP A 122 37.88 18.61 -10.80
C ASP A 122 36.55 18.92 -10.12
N GLY A 123 35.93 17.92 -9.44
CA GLY A 123 34.66 18.05 -8.75
C GLY A 123 33.43 17.92 -9.65
N ASN A 124 33.59 17.48 -10.90
CA ASN A 124 32.45 17.31 -11.80
C ASN A 124 31.80 15.96 -11.59
N VAL A 125 30.46 15.95 -11.61
CA VAL A 125 29.69 14.71 -11.54
C VAL A 125 29.67 14.00 -12.89
N VAL A 126 30.36 12.86 -12.97
CA VAL A 126 30.45 12.02 -14.17
C VAL A 126 29.41 10.90 -14.09
N PRO A 127 28.42 10.88 -14.97
CA PRO A 127 27.36 9.85 -14.92
C PRO A 127 27.90 8.47 -15.27
N LYS A 128 27.38 7.45 -14.60
CA LYS A 128 27.66 6.03 -14.82
C LYS A 128 26.37 5.27 -15.04
N ILE A 129 26.44 4.25 -15.91
CA ILE A 129 25.28 3.40 -16.21
C ILE A 129 25.68 1.93 -16.12
N LYS A 130 24.79 1.10 -15.62
CA LYS A 130 24.86 -0.34 -15.79
C LYS A 130 23.95 -0.74 -16.95
N ILE A 131 24.52 -1.40 -17.96
CA ILE A 131 23.79 -1.99 -19.07
C ILE A 131 23.50 -3.45 -18.73
N SER A 132 22.33 -3.94 -19.10
CA SER A 132 21.86 -5.29 -18.88
C SER A 132 20.97 -5.72 -20.05
N GLU A 133 21.00 -6.99 -20.43
CA GLU A 133 20.07 -7.56 -21.40
C GLU A 133 18.62 -7.41 -20.94
N ASN A 134 18.37 -7.46 -19.63
CA ASN A 134 17.06 -7.12 -19.06
C ASN A 134 16.94 -5.59 -18.93
N VAL A 135 16.16 -4.98 -19.81
CA VAL A 135 15.91 -3.53 -19.86
C VAL A 135 15.47 -2.96 -18.52
N GLY A 136 14.66 -3.69 -17.76
CA GLY A 136 14.20 -3.28 -16.42
C GLY A 136 15.34 -3.19 -15.37
N LYS A 137 16.52 -3.74 -15.66
CA LYS A 137 17.71 -3.67 -14.81
C LYS A 137 18.69 -2.56 -15.21
N ILE A 138 18.42 -1.85 -16.32
CA ILE A 138 19.22 -0.69 -16.75
C ILE A 138 18.96 0.46 -15.80
N THR A 139 20.03 1.00 -15.21
CA THR A 139 19.92 2.10 -14.26
C THR A 139 19.67 3.44 -14.96
N THR A 140 19.03 4.36 -14.28
CA THR A 140 18.99 5.77 -14.69
C THR A 140 20.24 6.45 -14.11
N PRO A 141 21.15 6.97 -14.97
CA PRO A 141 22.45 7.50 -14.53
C PRO A 141 22.32 8.85 -13.83
N HIS A 142 23.47 9.36 -13.37
CA HIS A 142 23.66 10.69 -12.80
C HIS A 142 23.19 10.84 -11.34
N PHE A 143 23.62 11.92 -10.67
CA PHE A 143 23.10 12.38 -9.41
C PHE A 143 21.79 13.14 -9.65
N LYS A 144 20.69 12.82 -8.92
CA LYS A 144 19.33 13.18 -9.32
C LYS A 144 18.54 13.79 -8.18
N LYS A 145 17.49 14.54 -8.55
CA LYS A 145 16.36 14.93 -7.71
C LYS A 145 15.10 14.22 -8.16
N LEU A 146 14.19 14.00 -7.23
CA LEU A 146 12.88 13.42 -7.47
C LEU A 146 11.82 14.38 -6.96
N TYR A 147 10.93 14.80 -7.86
CA TYR A 147 9.78 15.63 -7.54
C TYR A 147 8.49 14.84 -7.72
N ARG A 148 7.49 15.13 -6.90
CA ARG A 148 6.10 14.74 -7.14
C ARG A 148 5.29 15.98 -7.43
N PHE A 149 4.53 15.93 -8.52
CA PHE A 149 3.65 17.00 -8.93
C PHE A 149 2.23 16.76 -8.40
N TYR A 150 1.67 17.76 -7.74
CA TYR A 150 0.31 17.74 -7.23
C TYR A 150 -0.53 18.80 -7.94
N GLY A 151 -1.73 18.45 -8.36
CA GLY A 151 -2.68 19.42 -8.87
C GLY A 151 -3.12 20.37 -7.75
N ARG A 152 -2.95 21.69 -7.92
CA ARG A 152 -3.32 22.70 -6.90
C ARG A 152 -4.82 22.68 -6.58
N ASP A 153 -5.66 22.35 -7.58
CA ASP A 153 -7.12 22.30 -7.41
C ASP A 153 -7.60 21.02 -6.72
N THR A 154 -6.89 19.91 -6.92
CA THR A 154 -7.34 18.58 -6.49
C THR A 154 -6.54 17.99 -5.31
N GLY A 155 -5.33 18.49 -5.08
CA GLY A 155 -4.36 17.87 -4.16
C GLY A 155 -3.90 16.47 -4.59
N LYS A 156 -4.29 16.01 -5.78
CA LYS A 156 -3.94 14.68 -6.29
C LYS A 156 -2.58 14.68 -6.96
N ALA A 157 -1.83 13.60 -6.77
CA ALA A 157 -0.55 13.38 -7.44
C ALA A 157 -0.77 13.16 -8.94
N ILE A 158 -0.03 13.89 -9.76
CA ILE A 158 -0.14 13.87 -11.22
C ILE A 158 0.89 12.90 -11.82
N ALA A 159 2.15 13.03 -11.39
CA ALA A 159 3.29 12.21 -11.81
C ALA A 159 4.47 12.45 -10.87
N ASP A 160 5.43 11.53 -10.87
CA ASP A 160 6.75 11.77 -10.32
C ASP A 160 7.69 12.17 -11.45
N TYR A 161 8.61 13.08 -11.17
CA TYR A 161 9.53 13.65 -12.14
C TYR A 161 10.96 13.55 -11.64
N LEU A 162 11.79 12.82 -12.37
CA LEU A 162 13.19 12.60 -12.07
C LEU A 162 14.05 13.50 -12.96
N CYS A 163 14.90 14.31 -12.37
CA CYS A 163 15.78 15.24 -13.08
C CYS A 163 17.22 15.19 -12.55
N VAL A 164 18.15 15.79 -13.28
CA VAL A 164 19.53 15.95 -12.81
C VAL A 164 19.56 16.90 -11.61
N TYR A 165 20.48 16.69 -10.68
CA TYR A 165 20.55 17.41 -9.40
C TYR A 165 20.67 18.94 -9.51
N ASP A 166 21.21 19.44 -10.63
CA ASP A 166 21.39 20.87 -10.91
C ASP A 166 20.19 21.50 -11.62
N GLU A 167 19.18 20.71 -12.00
CA GLU A 167 17.94 21.22 -12.53
C GLU A 167 17.00 21.70 -11.41
N THR A 168 16.21 22.71 -11.72
CA THR A 168 15.12 23.21 -10.87
C THR A 168 13.80 23.08 -11.61
N VAL A 169 12.75 22.75 -10.89
CA VAL A 169 11.38 22.72 -11.42
C VAL A 169 10.71 24.03 -11.07
N ASP A 170 10.25 24.75 -12.09
CA ASP A 170 9.42 25.95 -11.93
C ASP A 170 7.94 25.52 -12.01
N ASP A 171 7.24 25.57 -10.88
CA ASP A 171 5.82 25.22 -10.79
C ASP A 171 4.88 26.44 -10.93
N SER A 172 5.43 27.62 -11.25
CA SER A 172 4.67 28.82 -11.56
C SER A 172 4.19 28.87 -13.03
N ASP A 173 4.82 28.09 -13.90
CA ASP A 173 4.48 28.00 -15.32
C ASP A 173 4.08 26.55 -15.70
N LYS A 174 3.75 26.36 -16.96
CA LYS A 174 3.46 25.02 -17.50
C LYS A 174 4.74 24.20 -17.69
N MET A 175 4.60 22.92 -17.53
CA MET A 175 5.69 21.97 -17.74
C MET A 175 5.26 20.82 -18.65
N THR A 176 6.12 20.45 -19.60
CA THR A 176 5.88 19.25 -20.43
C THR A 176 6.63 18.08 -19.84
N ILE A 177 5.91 17.01 -19.52
CA ILE A 177 6.44 15.72 -19.08
C ILE A 177 6.20 14.67 -20.16
N PHE A 178 6.98 13.60 -20.16
CA PHE A 178 6.84 12.51 -21.14
C PHE A 178 7.29 11.17 -20.56
N ASP A 179 6.64 10.12 -21.04
CA ASP A 179 7.01 8.73 -20.70
C ASP A 179 8.34 8.38 -21.36
N PRO A 180 9.40 8.07 -20.59
CA PRO A 180 10.73 7.76 -21.15
C PRO A 180 10.76 6.45 -21.97
N GLU A 181 9.76 5.56 -21.82
CA GLU A 181 9.63 4.35 -22.62
C GLU A 181 8.77 4.56 -23.88
N ALA A 182 8.00 5.66 -23.92
CA ALA A 182 7.10 6.00 -25.01
C ALA A 182 7.10 7.53 -25.25
N THR A 183 8.21 8.06 -25.77
CA THR A 183 8.52 9.49 -25.84
C THR A 183 7.52 10.34 -26.63
N TRP A 184 6.67 9.72 -27.43
CA TRP A 184 5.54 10.39 -28.10
C TRP A 184 4.37 10.69 -27.17
N LYS A 185 4.26 10.02 -26.01
CA LYS A 185 3.27 10.31 -24.98
C LYS A 185 3.77 11.50 -24.15
N ARG A 186 3.28 12.67 -24.52
CA ARG A 186 3.62 13.92 -23.86
C ARG A 186 2.38 14.51 -23.22
N LYS A 187 2.58 15.13 -22.02
CA LYS A 187 1.53 15.82 -21.29
C LYS A 187 2.03 17.18 -20.84
N GLU A 188 1.24 18.22 -21.08
CA GLU A 188 1.46 19.51 -20.46
C GLU A 188 0.76 19.52 -19.09
N VAL A 189 1.49 19.86 -18.04
CA VAL A 189 1.00 19.99 -16.68
C VAL A 189 0.90 21.47 -16.36
N TYR A 190 -0.26 21.89 -15.89
CA TYR A 190 -0.58 23.25 -15.51
C TYR A 190 -1.05 23.29 -14.06
N HIS A 191 -0.92 24.44 -13.41
CA HIS A 191 -1.47 24.71 -12.10
C HIS A 191 -1.17 23.59 -11.08
N PHE A 192 0.09 23.26 -10.97
CA PHE A 192 0.59 22.21 -10.10
C PHE A 192 1.53 22.77 -9.02
N GLU A 193 1.79 21.98 -8.01
CA GLU A 193 2.83 22.17 -7.01
C GLU A 193 3.86 21.06 -7.16
N ALA A 194 5.15 21.42 -7.23
CA ALA A 194 6.25 20.48 -7.30
C ALA A 194 6.91 20.32 -5.93
N ARG A 195 6.79 19.14 -5.32
CA ARG A 195 7.45 18.82 -4.05
C ARG A 195 8.64 17.90 -4.28
N GLU A 196 9.82 18.32 -3.83
CA GLU A 196 11.00 17.45 -3.79
C GLU A 196 10.80 16.37 -2.73
N LEU A 197 11.01 15.09 -3.10
CA LEU A 197 10.76 13.95 -2.23
C LEU A 197 11.99 13.47 -1.49
N LEU A 198 13.20 13.78 -1.98
CA LEU A 198 14.44 13.37 -1.34
C LEU A 198 14.72 14.27 -0.13
N VAL A 199 15.00 13.64 0.99
CA VAL A 199 15.37 14.34 2.24
C VAL A 199 16.78 13.92 2.65
N PRO A 200 17.62 14.83 3.17
CA PRO A 200 18.95 14.49 3.64
C PRO A 200 18.86 13.65 4.91
N ILE A 201 19.52 12.51 4.92
CA ILE A 201 19.66 11.65 6.10
C ILE A 201 20.98 11.93 6.80
N PHE A 202 22.06 11.98 6.04
CA PHE A 202 23.39 12.36 6.51
C PHE A 202 23.92 13.55 5.74
N LYS A 203 24.61 14.46 6.43
CA LYS A 203 25.32 15.58 5.83
C LYS A 203 26.70 15.69 6.48
N ASN A 204 27.77 15.62 5.65
CA ASN A 204 29.16 15.63 6.13
C ASN A 204 29.45 14.59 7.23
N GLY A 205 28.86 13.39 7.11
CA GLY A 205 29.03 12.31 8.10
C GLY A 205 28.13 12.39 9.33
N GLU A 206 27.38 13.47 9.51
CA GLU A 206 26.46 13.65 10.61
C GLU A 206 25.03 13.28 10.25
N LEU A 207 24.33 12.58 11.14
CA LEU A 207 22.90 12.26 10.99
C LEU A 207 22.07 13.52 11.20
N VAL A 208 21.44 14.01 10.14
CA VAL A 208 20.62 15.24 10.17
C VAL A 208 19.11 14.93 10.13
N TYR A 209 18.72 13.68 9.88
CA TYR A 209 17.33 13.26 9.82
C TYR A 209 16.82 12.90 11.22
N LYS A 210 15.74 13.55 11.63
CA LYS A 210 15.01 13.18 12.84
C LYS A 210 13.99 12.10 12.49
N GLN A 211 14.17 10.90 13.02
CA GLN A 211 13.23 9.80 12.78
C GLN A 211 11.87 10.13 13.42
N PRO A 212 10.79 10.10 12.62
CA PRO A 212 9.45 10.30 13.14
C PRO A 212 8.97 9.09 13.97
N SER A 213 7.94 9.31 14.77
CA SER A 213 7.25 8.24 15.50
C SER A 213 6.50 7.32 14.55
N LEU A 214 6.10 6.15 15.04
CA LEU A 214 5.30 5.20 14.25
C LEU A 214 3.96 5.79 13.80
N GLU A 215 3.32 6.56 14.67
CA GLU A 215 2.07 7.24 14.40
C GLU A 215 2.21 8.29 13.29
N GLU A 216 3.29 9.07 13.32
CA GLU A 216 3.61 10.04 12.26
C GLU A 216 3.88 9.35 10.92
N ILE A 217 4.62 8.23 10.91
CA ILE A 217 4.89 7.44 9.71
C ILE A 217 3.57 6.89 9.13
N ARG A 218 2.70 6.36 9.98
CA ARG A 218 1.39 5.83 9.60
C ARG A 218 0.50 6.91 9.00
N ALA A 219 0.42 8.06 9.67
CA ALA A 219 -0.36 9.20 9.20
C ALA A 219 0.16 9.74 7.87
N TYR A 220 1.48 9.84 7.72
CA TYR A 220 2.13 10.23 6.47
C TYR A 220 1.81 9.25 5.34
N CYS A 221 1.92 7.95 5.58
CA CYS A 221 1.59 6.92 4.59
C CYS A 221 0.14 7.05 4.12
N ALA A 222 -0.82 7.14 5.05
CA ALA A 222 -2.23 7.31 4.72
C ALA A 222 -2.47 8.57 3.89
N ALA A 223 -1.92 9.72 4.31
CA ALA A 223 -2.05 10.97 3.58
C ALA A 223 -1.45 10.91 2.16
N GLN A 224 -0.31 10.21 1.97
CA GLN A 224 0.28 10.07 0.63
C GLN A 224 -0.54 9.13 -0.27
N VAL A 225 -1.07 8.03 0.27
CA VAL A 225 -1.97 7.13 -0.48
C VAL A 225 -3.24 7.87 -0.92
N ASP A 226 -3.78 8.74 -0.08
CA ASP A 226 -4.97 9.55 -0.40
C ASP A 226 -4.73 10.55 -1.53
N THR A 227 -3.49 10.95 -1.79
CA THR A 227 -3.18 11.79 -2.97
C THR A 227 -3.26 11.05 -4.29
N LEU A 228 -3.20 9.73 -4.30
CA LEU A 228 -3.29 8.93 -5.52
C LEU A 228 -4.73 8.84 -6.02
N TRP A 229 -4.90 8.76 -7.35
CA TRP A 229 -6.19 8.51 -7.99
C TRP A 229 -6.66 7.09 -7.71
N ASP A 230 -7.97 6.88 -7.70
CA ASP A 230 -8.56 5.57 -7.39
C ASP A 230 -8.17 4.50 -8.40
N GLU A 231 -7.97 4.90 -9.67
CA GLU A 231 -7.50 4.01 -10.73
C GLU A 231 -6.10 3.43 -10.46
N VAL A 232 -5.23 4.18 -9.79
CA VAL A 232 -3.89 3.72 -9.38
C VAL A 232 -3.96 2.80 -8.17
N LYS A 233 -4.95 3.03 -7.28
CA LYS A 233 -5.15 2.26 -6.03
C LYS A 233 -5.95 0.97 -6.24
N ARG A 234 -6.46 0.70 -7.44
CA ARG A 234 -7.25 -0.50 -7.71
C ARG A 234 -6.50 -1.77 -7.38
N PHE A 235 -7.23 -2.72 -6.85
CA PHE A 235 -6.73 -4.06 -6.52
C PHE A 235 -6.31 -4.84 -7.76
N ASP A 236 -7.20 -4.88 -8.76
CA ASP A 236 -6.99 -5.59 -10.01
C ASP A 236 -6.70 -4.59 -11.13
N ASN A 237 -5.66 -4.89 -11.90
CA ASN A 237 -5.26 -4.10 -13.05
C ASN A 237 -5.16 -2.59 -12.73
N PRO A 238 -4.33 -2.18 -11.73
CA PRO A 238 -4.15 -0.78 -11.41
C PRO A 238 -3.61 -0.01 -12.61
N HIS A 239 -4.03 1.23 -12.76
CA HIS A 239 -3.43 2.12 -13.74
C HIS A 239 -1.97 2.39 -13.37
N ARG A 240 -1.08 2.37 -14.36
CA ARG A 240 0.33 2.66 -14.15
C ARG A 240 0.49 4.12 -13.70
N TYR A 241 1.15 4.33 -12.56
CA TYR A 241 1.55 5.66 -12.12
C TYR A 241 2.79 6.12 -12.92
N TYR A 242 2.78 7.37 -13.37
CA TYR A 242 3.84 7.90 -14.23
C TYR A 242 5.06 8.33 -13.41
N VAL A 243 6.24 7.90 -13.87
CA VAL A 243 7.55 8.37 -13.40
C VAL A 243 8.32 8.83 -14.63
N ASP A 244 8.32 10.12 -14.84
CA ASP A 244 8.87 10.75 -16.04
C ASP A 244 10.30 11.27 -15.80
N LEU A 245 11.05 11.44 -16.87
CA LEU A 245 12.42 11.99 -16.81
C LEU A 245 12.45 13.42 -17.36
N SER A 246 13.39 14.23 -16.85
CA SER A 246 13.74 15.47 -17.54
C SER A 246 14.37 15.16 -18.90
N GLN A 247 14.23 16.07 -19.85
CA GLN A 247 14.85 15.92 -21.17
C GLN A 247 16.37 15.74 -21.03
N LYS A 248 17.01 16.56 -20.19
CA LYS A 248 18.46 16.47 -19.90
C LYS A 248 18.85 15.08 -19.39
N LEU A 249 18.13 14.55 -18.41
CA LEU A 249 18.43 13.24 -17.85
C LEU A 249 18.16 12.10 -18.85
N TYR A 250 17.11 12.22 -19.66
CA TYR A 250 16.80 11.29 -20.73
C TYR A 250 17.93 11.26 -21.77
N ASP A 251 18.40 12.43 -22.24
CA ASP A 251 19.45 12.54 -23.24
C ASP A 251 20.78 11.95 -22.74
N ILE A 252 21.17 12.24 -21.49
CA ILE A 252 22.34 11.63 -20.84
C ILE A 252 22.22 10.09 -20.83
N LYS A 253 21.04 9.56 -20.48
CA LYS A 253 20.81 8.11 -20.47
C LYS A 253 20.97 7.51 -21.87
N GLN A 254 20.38 8.13 -22.90
CA GLN A 254 20.46 7.66 -24.28
C GLN A 254 21.89 7.71 -24.82
N GLU A 255 22.61 8.79 -24.53
CA GLU A 255 24.03 8.93 -24.92
C GLU A 255 24.89 7.80 -24.33
N LEU A 256 24.72 7.52 -23.03
CA LEU A 256 25.50 6.46 -22.38
C LEU A 256 25.12 5.06 -22.89
N LEU A 257 23.85 4.83 -23.23
CA LEU A 257 23.40 3.57 -23.84
C LEU A 257 24.02 3.40 -25.23
N THR A 258 24.05 4.45 -26.06
CA THR A 258 24.61 4.42 -27.40
C THR A 258 26.10 4.19 -27.37
N LYS A 259 26.84 4.89 -26.50
CA LYS A 259 28.32 4.77 -26.38
C LYS A 259 28.78 3.39 -25.90
N ASN A 260 28.00 2.71 -25.06
CA ASN A 260 28.41 1.47 -24.41
C ASN A 260 27.62 0.23 -24.90
N GLY A 261 26.61 0.42 -25.75
CA GLY A 261 25.82 -0.65 -26.34
C GLY A 261 26.31 -1.15 -27.72
N SER A 262 27.40 -0.59 -28.22
CA SER A 262 27.97 -0.93 -29.54
C SER A 262 29.01 -2.06 -29.44
N HIS A 263 28.64 -3.18 -28.78
CA HIS A 263 29.48 -4.39 -28.75
C HIS A 263 28.72 -5.61 -29.22
#